data_dbafdbd7c8bcd1817614deec254f8125
#
_entry.id   dbafdbd7c8bcd1817614deec254f8125
#
_cell.length_a   1.000
_cell.length_b   1.000
_cell.length_c   1.000
_cell.angle_alpha   90.00
_cell.angle_beta   90.00
_cell.angle_gamma   90.00
#
_symmetry.space_group_name_H-M   'P 1'
#
loop_
_entity.id
_entity.type
_entity.pdbx_description
1 polymer ?
#
loop_
_entity_poly.entity_id
_entity_poly.type
_entity_poly.pdbx_seq_one_letter_code
_entity_poly.pdbx_strand_id
1 'polypeptide(L)'
;MQKIIQQLAREIQAGAHQITAAIELLDGGATVPFIARYRKEVTGGLDDIQLRELETRLAYLRELGDRRGVVLKAIDEQGKLTDALRVAIAQTATKQELEDLYLPFKQKRRTKGQMAREFGIEPLADKLFADPTLDPAAEAAAFTQAPEVLDDGKTGADFSTVPAVPDGV
;
A
#
# COMPACT_ATOMS: atom_id res chain seq x y z
N MET A 1 18.20 8.35 6.16
CA MET A 1 19.32 8.30 5.20
C MET A 1 20.53 7.55 5.75
N GLN A 2 21.06 7.81 6.94
CA GLN A 2 22.29 7.17 7.44
C GLN A 2 22.23 5.63 7.47
N LYS A 3 21.12 5.02 7.86
CA LYS A 3 20.94 3.55 7.83
C LYS A 3 21.02 2.99 6.40
N ILE A 4 20.45 3.68 5.42
CA ILE A 4 20.50 3.27 4.00
C ILE A 4 21.94 3.33 3.49
N ILE A 5 22.67 4.40 3.80
CA ILE A 5 24.08 4.55 3.40
C ILE A 5 24.94 3.42 3.98
N GLN A 6 24.78 3.11 5.27
CA GLN A 6 25.53 2.02 5.90
C GLN A 6 25.18 0.65 5.33
N GLN A 7 23.91 0.42 4.98
CA GLN A 7 23.47 -0.82 4.35
C GLN A 7 24.07 -0.95 2.95
N LEU A 8 23.95 0.08 2.12
CA LEU A 8 24.53 0.12 0.77
C LEU A 8 26.05 -0.03 0.78
N ALA A 9 26.73 0.60 1.73
CA ALA A 9 28.18 0.47 1.88
C ALA A 9 28.62 -0.97 2.12
N ARG A 10 27.85 -1.75 2.88
CA ARG A 10 28.11 -3.18 3.10
C ARG A 10 27.77 -4.04 1.88
N GLU A 11 26.63 -3.79 1.23
CA GLU A 11 26.17 -4.56 0.07
C GLU A 11 27.12 -4.38 -1.13
N ILE A 12 27.55 -3.14 -1.38
CA ILE A 12 28.39 -2.76 -2.54
C ILE A 12 29.89 -2.90 -2.25
N GLN A 13 30.25 -3.17 -0.98
CA GLN A 13 31.62 -3.26 -0.50
C GLN A 13 32.42 -1.96 -0.75
N ALA A 14 31.77 -0.82 -0.49
CA ALA A 14 32.35 0.50 -0.68
C ALA A 14 32.30 1.32 0.62
N GLY A 15 33.13 2.36 0.71
CA GLY A 15 33.14 3.25 1.85
C GLY A 15 31.85 4.09 1.94
N ALA A 16 31.37 4.35 3.15
CA ALA A 16 30.15 5.16 3.34
C ALA A 16 30.25 6.56 2.69
N HIS A 17 31.45 7.15 2.67
CA HIS A 17 31.70 8.43 2.00
C HIS A 17 31.55 8.34 0.48
N GLN A 18 31.99 7.23 -0.14
CA GLN A 18 31.84 6.96 -1.57
C GLN A 18 30.35 6.82 -1.95
N ILE A 19 29.61 6.07 -1.13
CA ILE A 19 28.16 5.89 -1.30
C ILE A 19 27.43 7.24 -1.16
N THR A 20 27.80 8.06 -0.17
CA THR A 20 27.19 9.39 0.01
C THR A 20 27.44 10.27 -1.20
N ALA A 21 28.69 10.37 -1.66
CA ALA A 21 29.04 11.17 -2.84
C ALA A 21 28.31 10.71 -4.11
N ALA A 22 28.19 9.39 -4.31
CA ALA A 22 27.45 8.83 -5.44
C ALA A 22 25.95 9.14 -5.37
N ILE A 23 25.33 9.04 -4.18
CA ILE A 23 23.92 9.40 -3.96
C ILE A 23 23.70 10.89 -4.26
N GLU A 24 24.56 11.77 -3.80
CA GLU A 24 24.45 13.22 -4.06
C GLU A 24 24.51 13.54 -5.56
N LEU A 25 25.38 12.86 -6.30
CA LEU A 25 25.46 13.01 -7.76
C LEU A 25 24.20 12.48 -8.47
N LEU A 26 23.68 11.32 -8.06
CA LEU A 26 22.45 10.76 -8.61
C LEU A 26 21.22 11.65 -8.31
N ASP A 27 21.11 12.13 -7.09
CA ASP A 27 20.05 13.06 -6.67
C ASP A 27 20.15 14.41 -7.38
N GLY A 28 21.36 14.82 -7.77
CA GLY A 28 21.63 15.96 -8.63
C GLY A 28 21.30 15.75 -10.11
N GLY A 29 20.79 14.57 -10.49
CA GLY A 29 20.38 14.23 -11.85
C GLY A 29 21.52 13.70 -12.74
N ALA A 30 22.69 13.41 -12.17
CA ALA A 30 23.76 12.77 -12.92
C ALA A 30 23.43 11.30 -13.22
N THR A 31 23.71 10.85 -14.44
CA THR A 31 23.50 9.46 -14.82
C THR A 31 24.66 8.57 -14.42
N VAL A 32 24.42 7.27 -14.19
CA VAL A 32 25.47 6.30 -13.86
C VAL A 32 26.65 6.32 -14.83
N PRO A 33 26.44 6.31 -16.18
CA PRO A 33 27.55 6.39 -17.13
C PRO A 33 28.35 7.69 -17.02
N PHE A 34 27.70 8.81 -16.70
CA PHE A 34 28.36 10.09 -16.50
C PHE A 34 29.24 10.06 -15.25
N ILE A 35 28.72 9.53 -14.13
CA ILE A 35 29.46 9.42 -12.87
C ILE A 35 30.67 8.50 -13.05
N ALA A 36 30.48 7.32 -13.63
CA ALA A 36 31.53 6.34 -13.86
C ALA A 36 32.68 6.88 -14.73
N ARG A 37 32.37 7.78 -15.68
CA ARG A 37 33.34 8.30 -16.63
C ARG A 37 34.03 9.62 -16.15
N TYR A 38 33.22 10.51 -15.57
CA TYR A 38 33.66 11.90 -15.33
C TYR A 38 33.72 12.30 -13.84
N ARG A 39 33.28 11.44 -12.92
CA ARG A 39 33.24 11.72 -11.48
C ARG A 39 33.88 10.63 -10.63
N LYS A 40 34.80 9.88 -11.21
CA LYS A 40 35.51 8.77 -10.55
C LYS A 40 36.26 9.23 -9.29
N GLU A 41 36.88 10.40 -9.34
CA GLU A 41 37.59 10.99 -8.22
C GLU A 41 36.66 11.34 -7.05
N VAL A 42 35.43 11.79 -7.34
CA VAL A 42 34.46 12.18 -6.33
C VAL A 42 33.85 10.93 -5.63
N THR A 43 33.62 9.86 -6.38
CA THR A 43 33.08 8.60 -5.86
C THR A 43 34.19 7.66 -5.33
N GLY A 44 35.46 8.11 -5.30
CA GLY A 44 36.55 7.28 -4.81
C GLY A 44 36.76 6.00 -5.62
N GLY A 45 36.45 6.04 -6.93
CA GLY A 45 36.75 4.95 -7.86
C GLY A 45 35.64 3.93 -8.04
N LEU A 46 34.40 4.19 -7.63
CA LEU A 46 33.27 3.29 -7.91
C LEU A 46 33.15 3.04 -9.42
N ASP A 47 32.99 1.77 -9.79
CA ASP A 47 32.82 1.37 -11.17
C ASP A 47 31.34 1.44 -11.64
N ASP A 48 31.11 1.22 -12.92
CA ASP A 48 29.77 1.26 -13.52
C ASP A 48 28.83 0.21 -12.93
N ILE A 49 29.36 -0.96 -12.58
CA ILE A 49 28.56 -2.06 -12.00
C ILE A 49 28.11 -1.68 -10.59
N GLN A 50 29.02 -1.21 -9.76
CA GLN A 50 28.74 -0.76 -8.40
C GLN A 50 27.76 0.41 -8.38
N LEU A 51 27.88 1.35 -9.31
CA LEU A 51 26.97 2.50 -9.42
C LEU A 51 25.58 2.10 -9.87
N ARG A 52 25.42 1.14 -10.78
CA ARG A 52 24.11 0.60 -11.18
C ARG A 52 23.43 -0.17 -10.06
N GLU A 53 24.20 -0.96 -9.34
CA GLU A 53 23.72 -1.68 -8.17
C GLU A 53 23.26 -0.68 -7.09
N LEU A 54 24.05 0.36 -6.83
CA LEU A 54 23.73 1.44 -5.91
C LEU A 54 22.43 2.13 -6.30
N GLU A 55 22.26 2.53 -7.56
CA GLU A 55 21.05 3.19 -8.05
C GLU A 55 19.81 2.32 -7.82
N THR A 56 19.88 1.04 -8.22
CA THR A 56 18.77 0.09 -8.09
C THR A 56 18.42 -0.16 -6.62
N ARG A 57 19.42 -0.40 -5.78
CA ARG A 57 19.22 -0.68 -4.35
C ARG A 57 18.77 0.55 -3.58
N LEU A 58 19.29 1.73 -3.92
CA LEU A 58 18.87 3.00 -3.33
C LEU A 58 17.38 3.26 -3.58
N ALA A 59 16.92 3.10 -4.82
CA ALA A 59 15.52 3.23 -5.17
C ALA A 59 14.65 2.26 -4.36
N TYR A 60 15.04 0.99 -4.30
CA TYR A 60 14.33 -0.03 -3.52
C TYR A 60 14.25 0.30 -2.02
N LEU A 61 15.36 0.72 -1.41
CA LEU A 61 15.41 1.03 0.02
C LEU A 61 14.64 2.31 0.37
N ARG A 62 14.59 3.29 -0.54
CA ARG A 62 13.76 4.49 -0.40
C ARG A 62 12.27 4.12 -0.42
N GLU A 63 11.83 3.35 -1.42
CA GLU A 63 10.45 2.88 -1.50
C GLU A 63 10.05 2.02 -0.29
N LEU A 64 10.96 1.17 0.20
CA LEU A 64 10.71 0.38 1.42
C LEU A 64 10.56 1.30 2.65
N GLY A 65 11.39 2.35 2.74
CA GLY A 65 11.30 3.35 3.79
C GLY A 65 9.99 4.12 3.78
N ASP A 66 9.57 4.59 2.63
CA ASP A 66 8.30 5.30 2.43
C ASP A 66 7.12 4.37 2.76
N ARG A 67 7.17 3.13 2.30
CA ARG A 67 6.12 2.15 2.60
C ARG A 67 6.02 1.83 4.08
N ARG A 68 7.15 1.73 4.81
CA ARG A 68 7.15 1.59 6.27
C ARG A 68 6.44 2.77 6.94
N GLY A 69 6.71 4.00 6.49
CA GLY A 69 6.03 5.20 6.99
C GLY A 69 4.51 5.13 6.82
N VAL A 70 4.04 4.73 5.64
CA VAL A 70 2.61 4.55 5.34
C VAL A 70 1.98 3.48 6.24
N VAL A 71 2.65 2.32 6.39
CA VAL A 71 2.16 1.22 7.22
C VAL A 71 2.09 1.62 8.69
N LEU A 72 3.14 2.26 9.22
CA LEU A 72 3.16 2.74 10.60
C LEU A 72 2.01 3.72 10.86
N LYS A 73 1.80 4.69 9.96
CA LYS A 73 0.71 5.66 10.07
C LYS A 73 -0.66 4.97 10.05
N ALA A 74 -0.87 4.03 9.13
CA ALA A 74 -2.14 3.32 9.00
C ALA A 74 -2.49 2.46 10.24
N ILE A 75 -1.49 1.89 10.91
CA ILE A 75 -1.67 1.10 12.13
C ILE A 75 -1.89 2.03 13.34
N ASP A 76 -1.19 3.17 13.38
CA ASP A 76 -1.31 4.19 14.42
C ASP A 76 -2.71 4.82 14.41
N GLU A 77 -3.24 5.17 13.24
CA GLU A 77 -4.61 5.66 13.05
C GLU A 77 -5.69 4.68 13.54
N GLN A 78 -5.38 3.38 13.55
CA GLN A 78 -6.25 2.34 14.12
C GLN A 78 -6.07 2.17 15.65
N GLY A 79 -5.15 2.90 16.27
CA GLY A 79 -4.82 2.77 17.69
C GLY A 79 -4.20 1.41 18.08
N LYS A 80 -3.64 0.68 17.09
CA LYS A 80 -3.08 -0.68 17.28
C LYS A 80 -1.55 -0.72 17.22
N LEU A 81 -0.90 0.43 17.11
CA LEU A 81 0.55 0.51 17.02
C LEU A 81 1.19 0.32 18.41
N THR A 82 1.86 -0.81 18.59
CA THR A 82 2.67 -1.09 19.79
C THR A 82 4.15 -0.79 19.52
N ASP A 83 4.93 -0.55 20.58
CA ASP A 83 6.38 -0.33 20.44
C ASP A 83 7.09 -1.55 19.84
N ALA A 84 6.68 -2.76 20.22
CA ALA A 84 7.21 -3.99 19.63
C ALA A 84 6.94 -4.07 18.13
N LEU A 85 5.74 -3.72 17.68
CA LEU A 85 5.36 -3.71 16.27
C LEU A 85 6.11 -2.61 15.50
N ARG A 86 6.30 -1.44 16.11
CA ARG A 86 7.11 -0.35 15.54
C ARG A 86 8.54 -0.79 15.28
N VAL A 87 9.17 -1.48 16.24
CA VAL A 87 10.51 -2.02 16.10
C VAL A 87 10.54 -3.10 15.03
N ALA A 88 9.60 -4.04 15.01
CA ALA A 88 9.50 -5.09 14.01
C ALA A 88 9.41 -4.51 12.59
N ILE A 89 8.51 -3.55 12.35
CA ILE A 89 8.36 -2.86 11.07
C ILE A 89 9.65 -2.12 10.67
N ALA A 90 10.32 -1.47 11.62
CA ALA A 90 11.59 -0.76 11.35
C ALA A 90 12.75 -1.70 10.99
N GLN A 91 12.68 -2.98 11.36
CA GLN A 91 13.70 -3.99 11.11
C GLN A 91 13.44 -4.83 9.85
N THR A 92 12.25 -4.74 9.23
CA THR A 92 11.96 -5.51 7.99
C THR A 92 13.03 -5.22 6.93
N ALA A 93 13.57 -6.26 6.30
CA ALA A 93 14.57 -6.12 5.24
C ALA A 93 13.94 -6.05 3.85
N THR A 94 12.71 -6.55 3.71
CA THR A 94 12.02 -6.67 2.43
C THR A 94 10.60 -6.09 2.49
N LYS A 95 10.08 -5.72 1.31
CA LYS A 95 8.67 -5.32 1.17
C LYS A 95 7.71 -6.46 1.55
N GLN A 96 8.08 -7.71 1.27
CA GLN A 96 7.30 -8.90 1.62
C GLN A 96 7.10 -9.00 3.13
N GLU A 97 8.19 -8.99 3.91
CA GLU A 97 8.13 -9.02 5.38
C GLU A 97 7.29 -7.87 5.95
N LEU A 98 7.39 -6.68 5.35
CA LEU A 98 6.60 -5.52 5.76
C LEU A 98 5.10 -5.74 5.51
N GLU A 99 4.73 -6.25 4.33
CA GLU A 99 3.32 -6.54 3.99
C GLU A 99 2.76 -7.68 4.86
N ASP A 100 3.56 -8.69 5.18
CA ASP A 100 3.15 -9.79 6.07
C ASP A 100 2.83 -9.27 7.48
N LEU A 101 3.65 -8.36 8.03
CA LEU A 101 3.38 -7.70 9.29
C LEU A 101 2.15 -6.79 9.23
N TYR A 102 1.89 -6.16 8.09
CA TYR A 102 0.75 -5.27 7.90
C TYR A 102 -0.57 -6.02 7.64
N LEU A 103 -0.50 -7.26 7.15
CA LEU A 103 -1.67 -8.03 6.72
C LEU A 103 -2.82 -8.08 7.74
N PRO A 104 -2.56 -8.31 9.08
CA PRO A 104 -3.62 -8.32 10.08
C PRO A 104 -4.31 -6.96 10.29
N PHE A 105 -3.63 -5.86 9.94
CA PHE A 105 -4.10 -4.49 10.11
C PHE A 105 -4.66 -3.88 8.84
N LYS A 106 -4.46 -4.57 7.70
CA LYS A 106 -4.95 -4.11 6.41
C LYS A 106 -6.48 -4.12 6.40
N GLN A 107 -7.07 -2.93 6.27
CA GLN A 107 -8.52 -2.82 6.13
C GLN A 107 -8.94 -3.55 4.85
N LYS A 108 -9.79 -4.56 5.00
CA LYS A 108 -10.40 -5.22 3.85
C LYS A 108 -11.28 -4.20 3.15
N ARG A 109 -11.07 -4.04 1.84
CA ARG A 109 -11.95 -3.21 1.03
C ARG A 109 -13.38 -3.75 1.20
N ARG A 110 -14.31 -2.88 1.61
CA ARG A 110 -15.73 -3.23 1.68
C ARG A 110 -16.17 -3.74 0.32
N THR A 111 -16.61 -4.99 0.27
CA THR A 111 -17.18 -5.56 -0.96
C THR A 111 -18.65 -5.14 -1.08
N LYS A 112 -19.19 -5.13 -2.31
CA LYS A 112 -20.62 -4.89 -2.52
C LYS A 112 -21.49 -5.85 -1.70
N GLY A 113 -21.08 -7.13 -1.58
CA GLY A 113 -21.77 -8.12 -0.75
C GLY A 113 -21.74 -7.78 0.75
N GLN A 114 -20.63 -7.23 1.25
CA GLN A 114 -20.54 -6.77 2.64
C GLN A 114 -21.45 -5.57 2.90
N MET A 115 -21.48 -4.60 1.97
CA MET A 115 -22.41 -3.47 2.04
C MET A 115 -23.86 -3.95 2.00
N ALA A 116 -24.19 -4.89 1.13
CA ALA A 116 -25.53 -5.47 1.06
C ALA A 116 -25.96 -6.16 2.38
N ARG A 117 -25.04 -6.87 3.06
CA ARG A 117 -25.31 -7.45 4.39
C ARG A 117 -25.52 -6.39 5.45
N GLU A 118 -24.69 -5.35 5.48
CA GLU A 118 -24.81 -4.23 6.42
C GLU A 118 -26.13 -3.47 6.23
N PHE A 119 -26.65 -3.41 5.01
CA PHE A 119 -27.99 -2.85 4.69
C PHE A 119 -29.16 -3.82 4.97
N GLY A 120 -28.88 -5.00 5.51
CA GLY A 120 -29.93 -5.96 5.85
C GLY A 120 -30.59 -6.63 4.65
N ILE A 121 -29.94 -6.67 3.48
CA ILE A 121 -30.49 -7.28 2.25
C ILE A 121 -30.25 -8.81 2.21
N GLU A 122 -29.44 -9.35 3.14
CA GLU A 122 -29.15 -10.79 3.20
C GLU A 122 -30.43 -11.66 3.26
N PRO A 123 -31.45 -11.36 4.10
CA PRO A 123 -32.70 -12.15 4.13
C PRO A 123 -33.46 -12.13 2.80
N LEU A 124 -33.37 -11.02 2.03
CA LEU A 124 -33.99 -10.96 0.70
C LEU A 124 -33.25 -11.90 -0.26
N ALA A 125 -31.92 -11.90 -0.24
CA ALA A 125 -31.13 -12.78 -1.09
C ALA A 125 -31.39 -14.27 -0.76
N ASP A 126 -31.44 -14.62 0.52
CA ASP A 126 -31.74 -15.98 0.98
C ASP A 126 -33.15 -16.45 0.54
N LYS A 127 -34.12 -15.56 0.63
CA LYS A 127 -35.52 -15.85 0.21
C LYS A 127 -35.59 -16.10 -1.29
N LEU A 128 -34.99 -15.25 -2.10
CA LEU A 128 -34.96 -15.41 -3.57
C LEU A 128 -34.14 -16.63 -4.00
N PHE A 129 -33.11 -16.98 -3.25
CA PHE A 129 -32.30 -18.17 -3.53
C PHE A 129 -33.09 -19.46 -3.18
N ALA A 130 -33.87 -19.44 -2.12
CA ALA A 130 -34.69 -20.57 -1.70
C ALA A 130 -35.88 -20.82 -2.64
N ASP A 131 -36.46 -19.77 -3.21
CA ASP A 131 -37.58 -19.86 -4.15
C ASP A 131 -37.36 -18.98 -5.39
N PRO A 132 -36.80 -19.56 -6.49
CA PRO A 132 -36.53 -18.83 -7.73
C PRO A 132 -37.77 -18.37 -8.49
N THR A 133 -38.99 -18.74 -8.06
CA THR A 133 -40.24 -18.33 -8.71
C THR A 133 -40.78 -16.98 -8.23
N LEU A 134 -40.18 -16.45 -7.15
CA LEU A 134 -40.53 -15.14 -6.60
C LEU A 134 -40.06 -14.01 -7.53
N ASP A 135 -40.89 -12.98 -7.66
CA ASP A 135 -40.50 -11.78 -8.38
C ASP A 135 -39.52 -10.94 -7.53
N PRO A 136 -38.25 -10.81 -7.98
CA PRO A 136 -37.23 -10.07 -7.22
C PRO A 136 -37.60 -8.61 -6.95
N ALA A 137 -38.29 -7.95 -7.89
CA ALA A 137 -38.72 -6.56 -7.75
C ALA A 137 -39.82 -6.38 -6.69
N ALA A 138 -40.76 -7.27 -6.65
CA ALA A 138 -41.84 -7.26 -5.66
C ALA A 138 -41.32 -7.51 -4.25
N GLU A 139 -40.41 -8.48 -4.10
CA GLU A 139 -39.77 -8.79 -2.80
C GLU A 139 -38.82 -7.69 -2.33
N ALA A 140 -38.06 -7.08 -3.23
CA ALA A 140 -37.16 -5.97 -2.91
C ALA A 140 -37.92 -4.73 -2.44
N ALA A 141 -39.17 -4.51 -2.86
CA ALA A 141 -39.96 -3.37 -2.43
C ALA A 141 -40.16 -3.30 -0.91
N ALA A 142 -40.16 -4.44 -0.22
CA ALA A 142 -40.24 -4.52 1.23
C ALA A 142 -38.90 -4.11 1.94
N PHE A 143 -37.80 -4.09 1.22
CA PHE A 143 -36.44 -3.76 1.73
C PHE A 143 -35.96 -2.37 1.31
N THR A 144 -36.77 -1.62 0.55
CA THR A 144 -36.48 -0.22 0.20
C THR A 144 -36.87 0.70 1.38
N GLN A 145 -36.18 0.57 2.51
CA GLN A 145 -36.25 1.58 3.56
C GLN A 145 -35.25 2.69 3.21
N ALA A 146 -35.65 3.95 3.44
CA ALA A 146 -34.76 5.08 3.34
C ALA A 146 -33.52 4.80 4.21
N PRO A 147 -32.30 5.11 3.73
CA PRO A 147 -31.09 4.86 4.50
C PRO A 147 -31.19 5.64 5.81
N GLU A 148 -31.23 4.94 6.95
CA GLU A 148 -30.96 5.57 8.22
C GLU A 148 -29.58 6.22 8.10
N VAL A 149 -29.52 7.51 8.36
CA VAL A 149 -28.26 8.27 8.42
C VAL A 149 -27.45 7.66 9.55
N LEU A 150 -26.47 6.84 9.20
CA LEU A 150 -25.49 6.37 10.16
C LEU A 150 -24.79 7.62 10.73
N ASP A 151 -24.81 7.76 12.03
CA ASP A 151 -24.35 8.93 12.81
C ASP A 151 -22.81 9.12 12.80
N ASP A 152 -22.14 8.70 11.73
CA ASP A 152 -20.72 8.90 11.52
C ASP A 152 -20.38 10.14 10.66
N GLY A 153 -21.35 11.00 10.37
CA GLY A 153 -21.18 12.26 9.64
C GLY A 153 -20.71 12.07 8.18
N LYS A 154 -20.66 10.84 7.69
CA LYS A 154 -20.38 10.55 6.28
C LYS A 154 -21.69 10.30 5.58
N THR A 155 -22.12 11.26 4.78
CA THR A 155 -23.21 11.12 3.82
C THR A 155 -23.02 9.81 3.06
N GLY A 156 -23.96 8.88 3.27
CA GLY A 156 -23.98 7.62 2.54
C GLY A 156 -23.95 7.89 1.04
N ALA A 157 -23.18 7.14 0.29
CA ALA A 157 -23.16 7.24 -1.15
C ALA A 157 -24.59 7.20 -1.67
N ASP A 158 -24.96 8.20 -2.47
CA ASP A 158 -26.25 8.30 -3.11
C ASP A 158 -26.49 7.07 -3.99
N PHE A 159 -27.33 6.16 -3.52
CA PHE A 159 -27.70 4.93 -4.22
C PHE A 159 -28.76 5.16 -5.30
N SER A 160 -29.16 6.40 -5.57
CA SER A 160 -30.08 6.75 -6.66
C SER A 160 -29.52 6.41 -8.05
N THR A 161 -28.22 6.07 -8.13
CA THR A 161 -27.53 5.67 -9.35
C THR A 161 -26.99 4.24 -9.31
N VAL A 162 -27.72 3.28 -8.71
CA VAL A 162 -27.42 1.89 -9.01
C VAL A 162 -27.77 1.66 -10.48
N PRO A 163 -26.82 1.41 -11.36
CA PRO A 163 -27.15 1.10 -12.74
C PRO A 163 -28.04 -0.14 -12.73
N ALA A 164 -29.18 -0.05 -13.40
CA ALA A 164 -30.05 -1.17 -13.64
C ALA A 164 -29.18 -2.36 -14.10
N VAL A 165 -29.45 -3.54 -13.53
CA VAL A 165 -28.85 -4.79 -13.98
C VAL A 165 -29.12 -4.85 -15.49
N PRO A 166 -28.09 -4.99 -16.36
CA PRO A 166 -28.32 -5.08 -17.77
C PRO A 166 -29.19 -6.30 -18.05
N ASP A 167 -30.28 -6.10 -18.73
CA ASP A 167 -31.13 -7.16 -19.26
C ASP A 167 -30.26 -8.07 -20.14
N GLY A 168 -30.14 -9.31 -19.77
CA GLY A 168 -29.63 -10.37 -20.63
C GLY A 168 -28.25 -10.93 -20.21
N VAL A 169 -28.28 -11.96 -19.43
CA VAL A 169 -27.73 -13.31 -19.78
C VAL A 169 -28.49 -14.32 -18.92
#